data_f8fa3706c11ad192077a6281182b4324
#
_entry.id   f8fa3706c11ad192077a6281182b4324
#
_cell.length_a   1.000
_cell.length_b   1.000
_cell.length_c   1.000
_cell.angle_alpha   90.00
_cell.angle_beta   90.00
_cell.angle_gamma   90.00
#
_symmetry.space_group_name_H-M   'P 1'
#
loop_
_entity.id
_entity.type
_entity.pdbx_description
1 polymer ?
#
loop_
_entity_poly.entity_id
_entity_poly.type
_entity_poly.pdbx_seq_one_letter_code
_entity_poly.pdbx_strand_id
1 'polypeptide(L)'
;MLDDKSRSLIQIHFAVLLFGLTGVFGKLITLPSTILVLGRLISSSVSIFAYMKLMKKDTKLKSRKHFLSFILLGFLLAVHWTTFYESIKLSTVAIGLLTFSTFPVFVTFIEPYFFKEKLQVSDIVTAIITFIGIFFVVPEFEFGNDMTIGALLGILSGFTYAFLSVLNRKFTADYSGAMIAFCEQSTAAVFLIPCYFMYSLLCPFQIFFLQYF
;
A
#
# COMPACT_ATOMS: atom_id res chain seq x y z
N MET A 1 -9.17 -28.55 -17.85
CA MET A 1 -9.34 -27.66 -16.69
C MET A 1 -7.97 -27.46 -16.07
N LEU A 2 -7.57 -26.20 -15.84
CA LEU A 2 -6.33 -25.91 -15.11
C LEU A 2 -6.51 -26.40 -13.68
N ASP A 3 -5.47 -27.01 -13.10
CA ASP A 3 -5.47 -27.39 -11.69
C ASP A 3 -5.47 -26.11 -10.80
N ASP A 4 -5.89 -26.25 -9.54
CA ASP A 4 -6.03 -25.11 -8.62
C ASP A 4 -4.71 -24.38 -8.40
N LYS A 5 -3.57 -25.08 -8.46
CA LYS A 5 -2.24 -24.52 -8.34
C LYS A 5 -1.90 -23.61 -9.54
N SER A 6 -2.13 -24.08 -10.76
CA SER A 6 -1.91 -23.30 -11.99
C SER A 6 -2.78 -22.06 -12.03
N ARG A 7 -4.05 -22.19 -11.62
CA ARG A 7 -4.98 -21.06 -11.53
C ARG A 7 -4.50 -20.01 -10.53
N SER A 8 -4.04 -20.42 -9.35
CA SER A 8 -3.50 -19.51 -8.32
C SER A 8 -2.24 -18.80 -8.81
N LEU A 9 -1.34 -19.52 -9.52
CA LEU A 9 -0.12 -18.92 -10.09
C LEU A 9 -0.47 -17.86 -11.13
N ILE A 10 -1.40 -18.13 -12.04
CA ILE A 10 -1.84 -17.14 -13.04
C ILE A 10 -2.42 -15.89 -12.35
N GLN A 11 -3.25 -16.07 -11.32
CA GLN A 11 -3.82 -14.96 -10.57
C GLN A 11 -2.75 -14.10 -9.91
N ILE A 12 -1.72 -14.70 -9.31
CA ILE A 12 -0.60 -13.99 -8.69
C ILE A 12 0.19 -13.20 -9.73
N HIS A 13 0.55 -13.81 -10.88
CA HIS A 13 1.29 -13.11 -11.93
C HIS A 13 0.49 -11.95 -12.51
N PHE A 14 -0.81 -12.13 -12.71
CA PHE A 14 -1.69 -11.04 -13.17
C PHE A 14 -1.79 -9.91 -12.14
N ALA A 15 -1.89 -10.23 -10.85
CA ALA A 15 -1.89 -9.25 -9.77
C ALA A 15 -0.57 -8.45 -9.73
N VAL A 16 0.58 -9.12 -9.88
CA VAL A 16 1.90 -8.46 -9.93
C VAL A 16 2.01 -7.53 -11.14
N LEU A 17 1.52 -7.95 -12.31
CA LEU A 17 1.48 -7.10 -13.51
C LEU A 17 0.64 -5.84 -13.26
N LEU A 18 -0.57 -5.98 -12.73
CA LEU A 18 -1.43 -4.84 -12.39
C LEU A 18 -0.79 -3.93 -11.36
N PHE A 19 -0.06 -4.49 -10.41
CA PHE A 19 0.66 -3.73 -9.38
C PHE A 19 1.79 -2.89 -10.01
N GLY A 20 2.57 -3.46 -10.94
CA GLY A 20 3.58 -2.72 -11.70
C GLY A 20 2.99 -1.56 -12.51
N LEU A 21 1.87 -1.80 -13.20
CA LEU A 21 1.13 -0.76 -13.93
C LEU A 21 0.66 0.38 -13.02
N THR A 22 0.28 0.07 -11.78
CA THR A 22 -0.10 1.07 -10.79
C THR A 22 1.02 2.09 -10.53
N GLY A 23 2.28 1.63 -10.47
CA GLY A 23 3.45 2.50 -10.33
C GLY A 23 3.64 3.44 -11.55
N VAL A 24 3.49 2.90 -12.74
CA VAL A 24 3.59 3.68 -13.99
C VAL A 24 2.50 4.77 -14.03
N PHE A 25 1.25 4.42 -13.80
CA PHE A 25 0.16 5.40 -13.73
C PHE A 25 0.39 6.45 -12.64
N GLY A 26 0.94 6.05 -11.49
CA GLY A 26 1.29 6.98 -10.42
C GLY A 26 2.31 8.04 -10.83
N LYS A 27 3.27 7.70 -11.73
CA LYS A 27 4.23 8.66 -12.27
C LYS A 27 3.63 9.57 -13.33
N LEU A 28 2.71 9.06 -14.14
CA LEU A 28 2.07 9.82 -15.22
C LEU A 28 1.04 10.85 -14.71
N ILE A 29 0.41 10.57 -13.57
CA ILE A 29 -0.60 11.46 -13.01
C ILE A 29 0.08 12.60 -12.25
N THR A 30 -0.17 13.83 -12.67
CA THR A 30 0.44 15.05 -12.10
C THR A 30 -0.17 15.51 -10.77
N LEU A 31 -1.28 14.91 -10.34
CA LEU A 31 -1.93 15.21 -9.06
C LEU A 31 -1.00 14.97 -7.87
N PRO A 32 -1.11 15.74 -6.77
CA PRO A 32 -0.45 15.41 -5.52
C PRO A 32 -0.73 13.96 -5.08
N SER A 33 0.26 13.29 -4.51
CA SER A 33 0.16 11.88 -4.13
C SER A 33 -1.02 11.59 -3.20
N THR A 34 -1.29 12.48 -2.23
CA THR A 34 -2.43 12.38 -1.31
C THR A 34 -3.79 12.43 -2.02
N ILE A 35 -3.93 13.30 -3.04
CA ILE A 35 -5.18 13.44 -3.82
C ILE A 35 -5.39 12.21 -4.71
N LEU A 36 -4.33 11.76 -5.38
CA LEU A 36 -4.37 10.54 -6.19
C LEU A 36 -4.77 9.32 -5.34
N VAL A 37 -4.17 9.18 -4.16
CA VAL A 37 -4.49 8.10 -3.23
C VAL A 37 -5.93 8.20 -2.73
N LEU A 38 -6.41 9.40 -2.36
CA LEU A 38 -7.79 9.59 -1.92
C LEU A 38 -8.79 9.17 -3.00
N GLY A 39 -8.62 9.62 -4.24
CA GLY A 39 -9.48 9.24 -5.36
C GLY A 39 -9.52 7.73 -5.59
N ARG A 40 -8.35 7.09 -5.53
CA ARG A 40 -8.22 5.64 -5.62
C ARG A 40 -8.92 4.90 -4.48
N LEU A 41 -8.74 5.33 -3.24
CA LEU A 41 -9.35 4.71 -2.06
C LEU A 41 -10.88 4.82 -2.10
N ILE A 42 -11.43 5.97 -2.48
CA ILE A 42 -12.88 6.16 -2.63
C ILE A 42 -13.42 5.23 -3.73
N SER A 43 -12.82 5.27 -4.93
CA SER A 43 -13.27 4.44 -6.06
C SER A 43 -13.21 2.94 -5.75
N SER A 44 -12.15 2.52 -5.08
CA SER A 44 -11.96 1.13 -4.68
C SER A 44 -12.96 0.72 -3.58
N SER A 45 -13.18 1.56 -2.55
CA SER A 45 -14.17 1.30 -1.49
C SER A 45 -15.58 1.14 -2.06
N VAL A 46 -15.98 2.05 -2.97
CA VAL A 46 -17.30 1.98 -3.63
C VAL A 46 -17.41 0.70 -4.46
N SER A 47 -16.38 0.36 -5.23
CA SER A 47 -16.37 -0.84 -6.08
C SER A 47 -16.44 -2.13 -5.26
N ILE A 48 -15.67 -2.22 -4.16
CA ILE A 48 -15.69 -3.38 -3.27
C ILE A 48 -17.04 -3.49 -2.55
N PHE A 49 -17.60 -2.35 -2.10
CA PHE A 49 -18.92 -2.34 -1.46
C PHE A 49 -20.01 -2.82 -2.41
N ALA A 50 -20.02 -2.32 -3.66
CA ALA A 50 -20.94 -2.78 -4.68
C ALA A 50 -20.79 -4.29 -4.96
N TYR A 51 -19.54 -4.78 -5.11
CA TYR A 51 -19.27 -6.21 -5.25
C TYR A 51 -19.82 -7.02 -4.08
N MET A 52 -19.57 -6.58 -2.82
CA MET A 52 -20.06 -7.29 -1.64
C MET A 52 -21.58 -7.35 -1.60
N LYS A 53 -22.27 -6.25 -1.97
CA LYS A 53 -23.75 -6.22 -2.04
C LYS A 53 -24.29 -7.13 -3.12
N LEU A 54 -23.73 -7.10 -4.34
CA LEU A 54 -24.14 -7.96 -5.44
C LEU A 54 -23.95 -9.44 -5.12
N MET A 55 -22.84 -9.79 -4.47
CA MET A 55 -22.51 -11.16 -4.08
C MET A 55 -23.11 -11.59 -2.75
N LYS A 56 -23.96 -10.75 -2.13
CA LYS A 56 -24.60 -11.00 -0.82
C LYS A 56 -23.60 -11.41 0.28
N LYS A 57 -22.38 -10.84 0.26
CA LYS A 57 -21.35 -11.07 1.28
C LYS A 57 -21.73 -10.36 2.58
N ASP A 58 -21.32 -10.93 3.72
CA ASP A 58 -21.52 -10.30 5.01
C ASP A 58 -20.71 -8.99 5.10
N THR A 59 -21.38 -7.93 5.53
CA THR A 59 -20.80 -6.58 5.70
C THR A 59 -20.78 -6.15 7.17
N LYS A 60 -21.07 -7.05 8.11
CA LYS A 60 -21.16 -6.72 9.53
C LYS A 60 -19.82 -6.90 10.22
N LEU A 61 -19.46 -5.94 11.06
CA LEU A 61 -18.33 -6.05 11.96
C LEU A 61 -18.71 -6.92 13.16
N LYS A 62 -17.88 -7.91 13.47
CA LYS A 62 -18.12 -8.86 14.56
C LYS A 62 -17.89 -8.25 15.96
N SER A 63 -17.04 -7.20 16.05
CA SER A 63 -16.67 -6.60 17.35
C SER A 63 -16.26 -5.14 17.22
N ARG A 64 -16.54 -4.35 18.26
CA ARG A 64 -16.05 -2.96 18.39
C ARG A 64 -14.50 -2.89 18.46
N LYS A 65 -13.85 -3.90 19.04
CA LYS A 65 -12.38 -3.97 19.06
C LYS A 65 -11.81 -4.10 17.64
N HIS A 66 -12.45 -4.87 16.77
CA HIS A 66 -12.06 -5.00 15.38
C HIS A 66 -12.22 -3.67 14.63
N PHE A 67 -13.20 -2.86 14.96
CA PHE A 67 -13.36 -1.52 14.39
C PHE A 67 -12.13 -0.63 14.66
N LEU A 68 -11.64 -0.58 15.90
CA LEU A 68 -10.41 0.17 16.24
C LEU A 68 -9.20 -0.36 15.49
N SER A 69 -9.10 -1.67 15.32
CA SER A 69 -8.04 -2.28 14.54
C SER A 69 -8.11 -1.87 13.06
N PHE A 70 -9.31 -1.81 12.47
CA PHE A 70 -9.49 -1.32 11.09
C PHE A 70 -9.19 0.17 10.94
N ILE A 71 -9.38 0.99 11.97
CA ILE A 71 -8.90 2.38 11.98
C ILE A 71 -7.37 2.41 11.87
N LEU A 72 -6.66 1.61 12.66
CA LEU A 72 -5.21 1.51 12.59
C LEU A 72 -4.75 1.01 11.21
N LEU A 73 -5.39 -0.03 10.68
CA LEU A 73 -5.09 -0.57 9.35
C LEU A 73 -5.31 0.48 8.25
N GLY A 74 -6.39 1.25 8.33
CA GLY A 74 -6.65 2.35 7.40
C GLY A 74 -5.62 3.46 7.49
N PHE A 75 -5.17 3.81 8.70
CA PHE A 75 -4.07 4.76 8.88
C PHE A 75 -2.77 4.25 8.23
N LEU A 76 -2.39 3.00 8.50
CA LEU A 76 -1.20 2.38 7.89
C LEU A 76 -1.32 2.33 6.36
N LEU A 77 -2.50 2.03 5.84
CA LEU A 77 -2.77 2.00 4.40
C LEU A 77 -2.65 3.40 3.77
N ALA A 78 -3.16 4.43 4.43
CA ALA A 78 -3.05 5.81 3.98
C ALA A 78 -1.58 6.26 3.92
N VAL A 79 -0.79 5.98 4.96
CA VAL A 79 0.64 6.27 4.98
C VAL A 79 1.36 5.48 3.90
N HIS A 80 1.10 4.17 3.80
CA HIS A 80 1.71 3.30 2.80
C HIS A 80 1.52 3.84 1.38
N TRP A 81 0.29 4.07 0.95
CA TRP A 81 0.03 4.52 -0.43
C TRP A 81 0.55 5.93 -0.70
N THR A 82 0.45 6.84 0.26
CA THR A 82 0.97 8.20 0.10
C THR A 82 2.48 8.20 -0.06
N THR A 83 3.20 7.48 0.80
CA THR A 83 4.67 7.39 0.73
C THR A 83 5.14 6.61 -0.51
N PHE A 84 4.38 5.60 -0.96
CA PHE A 84 4.67 4.86 -2.18
C PHE A 84 4.60 5.75 -3.42
N TYR A 85 3.51 6.50 -3.60
CA TYR A 85 3.40 7.38 -4.76
C TYR A 85 4.35 8.57 -4.68
N GLU A 86 4.61 9.10 -3.49
CA GLU A 86 5.59 10.17 -3.32
C GLU A 86 7.01 9.67 -3.64
N SER A 87 7.36 8.47 -3.23
CA SER A 87 8.61 7.80 -3.62
C SER A 87 8.78 7.76 -5.14
N ILE A 88 7.75 7.32 -5.87
CA ILE A 88 7.77 7.24 -7.34
C ILE A 88 7.88 8.63 -7.98
N LYS A 89 7.24 9.64 -7.41
CA LYS A 89 7.23 11.01 -7.95
C LYS A 89 8.57 11.72 -7.77
N LEU A 90 9.14 11.64 -6.59
CA LEU A 90 10.43 12.24 -6.27
C LEU A 90 11.58 11.51 -6.98
N SER A 91 11.49 10.20 -7.12
CA SER A 91 12.53 9.40 -7.77
C SER A 91 12.07 8.86 -9.14
N THR A 92 12.15 7.55 -9.32
CA THR A 92 11.68 6.84 -10.50
C THR A 92 10.74 5.71 -10.12
N VAL A 93 9.95 5.22 -11.08
CA VAL A 93 9.09 4.04 -10.88
C VAL A 93 9.92 2.85 -10.42
N ALA A 94 11.11 2.67 -10.98
CA ALA A 94 12.02 1.58 -10.62
C ALA A 94 12.48 1.68 -9.16
N ILE A 95 12.95 2.85 -8.72
CA ILE A 95 13.39 3.07 -7.32
C ILE A 95 12.22 2.87 -6.37
N GLY A 96 11.04 3.45 -6.66
CA GLY A 96 9.87 3.30 -5.81
C GLY A 96 9.42 1.85 -5.65
N LEU A 97 9.37 1.08 -6.75
CA LEU A 97 9.00 -0.33 -6.71
C LEU A 97 10.05 -1.21 -6.02
N LEU A 98 11.34 -0.99 -6.31
CA LEU A 98 12.42 -1.79 -5.73
C LEU A 98 12.57 -1.54 -4.23
N THR A 99 12.49 -0.29 -3.80
CA THR A 99 12.56 0.05 -2.37
C THR A 99 11.32 -0.42 -1.60
N PHE A 100 10.13 -0.33 -2.20
CA PHE A 100 8.92 -0.96 -1.65
C PHE A 100 9.07 -2.48 -1.52
N SER A 101 9.77 -3.14 -2.45
CA SER A 101 10.00 -4.60 -2.41
C SER A 101 10.81 -5.08 -1.19
N THR A 102 11.23 -4.20 -0.29
CA THR A 102 11.76 -4.55 1.03
C THR A 102 10.68 -5.06 1.99
N PHE A 103 9.38 -4.86 1.68
CA PHE A 103 8.30 -5.24 2.60
C PHE A 103 8.37 -6.70 3.09
N PRO A 104 8.74 -7.73 2.28
CA PRO A 104 8.84 -9.10 2.76
C PRO A 104 9.92 -9.27 3.84
N VAL A 105 11.01 -8.48 3.73
CA VAL A 105 12.06 -8.47 4.76
C VAL A 105 11.49 -7.99 6.09
N PHE A 106 10.74 -6.88 6.08
CA PHE A 106 10.08 -6.39 7.29
C PHE A 106 9.04 -7.38 7.82
N VAL A 107 8.25 -8.02 6.95
CA VAL A 107 7.30 -9.08 7.34
C VAL A 107 8.02 -10.18 8.10
N THR A 108 9.15 -10.67 7.59
CA THR A 108 9.96 -11.73 8.20
C THR A 108 10.38 -11.40 9.64
N PHE A 109 10.67 -10.14 9.95
CA PHE A 109 11.02 -9.72 11.31
C PHE A 109 9.80 -9.41 12.20
N ILE A 110 8.68 -9.00 11.61
CA ILE A 110 7.47 -8.63 12.36
C ILE A 110 6.61 -9.86 12.69
N GLU A 111 6.47 -10.82 11.76
CA GLU A 111 5.64 -12.03 11.95
C GLU A 111 5.99 -12.84 13.20
N PRO A 112 7.27 -13.11 13.52
CA PRO A 112 7.65 -13.88 14.71
C PRO A 112 7.10 -13.28 16.00
N TYR A 113 7.04 -11.95 16.09
CA TYR A 113 6.49 -11.27 17.26
C TYR A 113 4.97 -11.51 17.42
N PHE A 114 4.22 -11.52 16.30
CA PHE A 114 2.77 -11.70 16.32
C PHE A 114 2.32 -13.16 16.38
N PHE A 115 3.05 -14.07 15.71
CA PHE A 115 2.66 -15.46 15.53
C PHE A 115 3.58 -16.45 16.26
N LYS A 116 4.56 -15.96 17.03
CA LYS A 116 5.53 -16.79 17.77
C LYS A 116 6.31 -17.75 16.87
N GLU A 117 6.53 -17.38 15.63
CA GLU A 117 7.37 -18.10 14.70
C GLU A 117 8.86 -17.85 15.01
N LYS A 118 9.77 -18.72 14.56
CA LYS A 118 11.22 -18.54 14.81
C LYS A 118 11.88 -17.94 13.60
N LEU A 119 12.67 -16.88 13.79
CA LEU A 119 13.57 -16.34 12.77
C LEU A 119 14.63 -17.38 12.42
N GLN A 120 14.87 -17.55 11.12
CA GLN A 120 15.92 -18.41 10.60
C GLN A 120 17.14 -17.56 10.18
N VAL A 121 18.33 -18.14 10.20
CA VAL A 121 19.55 -17.44 9.75
C VAL A 121 19.43 -17.02 8.27
N SER A 122 18.78 -17.84 7.44
CA SER A 122 18.47 -17.50 6.05
C SER A 122 17.71 -16.18 5.91
N ASP A 123 16.83 -15.85 6.84
CA ASP A 123 16.01 -14.64 6.82
C ASP A 123 16.89 -13.40 7.01
N ILE A 124 17.84 -13.47 7.93
CA ILE A 124 18.81 -12.41 8.20
C ILE A 124 19.72 -12.21 6.98
N VAL A 125 20.20 -13.28 6.37
CA VAL A 125 21.05 -13.21 5.17
C VAL A 125 20.29 -12.58 4.02
N THR A 126 19.02 -12.97 3.79
CA THR A 126 18.16 -12.40 2.76
C THR A 126 17.92 -10.90 2.99
N ALA A 127 17.70 -10.49 4.24
CA ALA A 127 17.55 -9.08 4.60
C ALA A 127 18.81 -8.27 4.24
N ILE A 128 19.98 -8.75 4.61
CA ILE A 128 21.25 -8.08 4.33
C ILE A 128 21.46 -7.95 2.81
N ILE A 129 21.25 -9.02 2.05
CA ILE A 129 21.38 -9.01 0.58
C ILE A 129 20.41 -8.02 -0.04
N THR A 130 19.17 -7.95 0.45
CA THR A 130 18.14 -7.02 -0.05
C THR A 130 18.56 -5.58 0.17
N PHE A 131 19.02 -5.21 1.37
CA PHE A 131 19.48 -3.84 1.65
C PHE A 131 20.74 -3.45 0.88
N ILE A 132 21.68 -4.38 0.70
CA ILE A 132 22.85 -4.17 -0.18
C ILE A 132 22.37 -3.91 -1.62
N GLY A 133 21.43 -4.72 -2.12
CA GLY A 133 20.85 -4.52 -3.46
C GLY A 133 20.24 -3.14 -3.65
N ILE A 134 19.51 -2.63 -2.66
CA ILE A 134 18.92 -1.28 -2.71
C ILE A 134 20.00 -0.21 -2.77
N PHE A 135 21.07 -0.35 -2.01
CA PHE A 135 22.17 0.59 -2.01
C PHE A 135 22.79 0.75 -3.42
N PHE A 136 22.87 -0.34 -4.19
CA PHE A 136 23.36 -0.29 -5.58
C PHE A 136 22.35 0.26 -6.58
N VAL A 137 21.08 0.32 -6.24
CA VAL A 137 20.01 0.83 -7.15
C VAL A 137 19.85 2.34 -7.04
N VAL A 138 20.19 2.94 -5.91
CA VAL A 138 20.15 4.40 -5.73
C VAL A 138 21.45 5.00 -6.25
N PRO A 139 21.44 5.79 -7.35
CA PRO A 139 22.68 6.17 -8.06
C PRO A 139 23.63 7.04 -7.22
N GLU A 140 23.09 7.94 -6.42
CA GLU A 140 23.87 8.86 -5.57
C GLU A 140 23.17 8.99 -4.24
N PHE A 141 23.76 8.40 -3.20
CA PHE A 141 23.16 8.41 -1.86
C PHE A 141 23.64 9.68 -1.13
N GLU A 142 23.00 10.81 -1.47
CA GLU A 142 23.22 12.11 -0.79
C GLU A 142 21.97 12.54 -0.04
N PHE A 143 22.14 12.93 1.22
CA PHE A 143 21.04 13.49 2.03
C PHE A 143 20.57 14.81 1.40
N GLY A 144 19.27 14.88 1.05
CA GLY A 144 18.65 16.04 0.40
C GLY A 144 18.47 15.89 -1.12
N ASN A 145 19.00 14.84 -1.73
CA ASN A 145 18.69 14.50 -3.11
C ASN A 145 17.32 13.81 -3.21
N ASP A 146 16.49 14.21 -4.16
CA ASP A 146 15.14 13.67 -4.40
C ASP A 146 15.15 12.13 -4.60
N MET A 147 16.19 11.59 -5.22
CA MET A 147 16.35 10.14 -5.41
C MET A 147 16.49 9.40 -4.08
N THR A 148 17.30 9.95 -3.18
CA THR A 148 17.51 9.39 -1.83
C THR A 148 16.24 9.50 -0.99
N ILE A 149 15.58 10.67 -1.01
CA ILE A 149 14.31 10.89 -0.31
C ILE A 149 13.25 9.92 -0.86
N GLY A 150 13.16 9.79 -2.18
CA GLY A 150 12.27 8.84 -2.83
C GLY A 150 12.52 7.39 -2.40
N ALA A 151 13.78 6.97 -2.32
CA ALA A 151 14.15 5.64 -1.85
C ALA A 151 13.74 5.41 -0.39
N LEU A 152 14.00 6.38 0.50
CA LEU A 152 13.59 6.31 1.91
C LEU A 152 12.07 6.22 2.08
N LEU A 153 11.31 7.00 1.29
CA LEU A 153 9.85 6.92 1.28
C LEU A 153 9.34 5.57 0.77
N GLY A 154 10.01 4.96 -0.21
CA GLY A 154 9.70 3.62 -0.68
C GLY A 154 9.94 2.54 0.38
N ILE A 155 11.05 2.65 1.13
CA ILE A 155 11.34 1.77 2.27
C ILE A 155 10.28 1.96 3.37
N LEU A 156 9.92 3.20 3.71
CA LEU A 156 8.86 3.52 4.69
C LEU A 156 7.52 2.93 4.25
N SER A 157 7.21 3.02 2.96
CA SER A 157 6.02 2.38 2.38
C SER A 157 6.06 0.87 2.55
N GLY A 158 7.21 0.22 2.30
CA GLY A 158 7.41 -1.21 2.53
C GLY A 158 7.24 -1.60 4.00
N PHE A 159 7.78 -0.80 4.92
CA PHE A 159 7.65 -1.03 6.35
C PHE A 159 6.20 -0.94 6.84
N THR A 160 5.48 0.12 6.45
CA THR A 160 4.07 0.28 6.82
C THR A 160 3.18 -0.81 6.21
N TYR A 161 3.47 -1.23 4.98
CA TYR A 161 2.78 -2.34 4.34
C TYR A 161 3.06 -3.69 5.01
N ALA A 162 4.25 -3.91 5.53
CA ALA A 162 4.58 -5.12 6.28
C ALA A 162 3.70 -5.25 7.54
N PHE A 163 3.55 -4.18 8.31
CA PHE A 163 2.61 -4.16 9.45
C PHE A 163 1.18 -4.43 9.01
N LEU A 164 0.74 -3.76 7.94
CA LEU A 164 -0.59 -3.96 7.35
C LEU A 164 -0.81 -5.44 7.00
N SER A 165 0.14 -6.04 6.29
CA SER A 165 0.09 -7.44 5.85
C SER A 165 -0.02 -8.42 7.01
N VAL A 166 0.83 -8.25 8.04
CA VAL A 166 0.85 -9.10 9.23
C VAL A 166 -0.46 -8.98 10.02
N LEU A 167 -0.95 -7.76 10.21
CA LEU A 167 -2.22 -7.54 10.90
C LEU A 167 -3.40 -8.09 10.10
N ASN A 168 -3.39 -7.98 8.77
CA ASN A 168 -4.41 -8.53 7.89
C ASN A 168 -4.49 -10.05 8.00
N ARG A 169 -3.35 -10.75 8.05
CA ARG A 169 -3.30 -12.19 8.27
C ARG A 169 -4.12 -12.60 9.51
N LYS A 170 -4.10 -11.80 10.57
CA LYS A 170 -4.89 -12.06 11.79
C LYS A 170 -6.40 -11.98 11.54
N PHE A 171 -6.85 -11.09 10.65
CA PHE A 171 -8.28 -10.89 10.40
C PHE A 171 -8.86 -11.85 9.35
N THR A 172 -8.02 -12.58 8.60
CA THR A 172 -8.50 -13.55 7.59
C THR A 172 -9.27 -14.72 8.19
N ALA A 173 -9.09 -15.02 9.48
CA ALA A 173 -9.86 -16.03 10.20
C ALA A 173 -11.32 -15.58 10.46
N ASP A 174 -11.57 -14.28 10.57
CA ASP A 174 -12.85 -13.71 10.97
C ASP A 174 -13.62 -13.07 9.82
N TYR A 175 -12.94 -12.56 8.81
CA TYR A 175 -13.52 -11.75 7.73
C TYR A 175 -13.04 -12.21 6.35
N SER A 176 -13.90 -12.02 5.37
CA SER A 176 -13.49 -12.19 3.97
C SER A 176 -12.49 -11.12 3.56
N GLY A 177 -11.57 -11.43 2.63
CA GLY A 177 -10.61 -10.45 2.10
C GLY A 177 -11.28 -9.19 1.54
N ALA A 178 -12.47 -9.32 0.94
CA ALA A 178 -13.25 -8.18 0.46
C ALA A 178 -13.72 -7.26 1.61
N MET A 179 -14.12 -7.84 2.75
CA MET A 179 -14.53 -7.07 3.94
C MET A 179 -13.34 -6.35 4.56
N ILE A 180 -12.20 -7.02 4.68
CA ILE A 180 -10.96 -6.43 5.19
C ILE A 180 -10.57 -5.24 4.29
N ALA A 181 -10.46 -5.47 2.97
CA ALA A 181 -10.10 -4.43 2.02
C ALA A 181 -11.09 -3.25 2.02
N PHE A 182 -12.39 -3.51 2.14
CA PHE A 182 -13.40 -2.46 2.24
C PHE A 182 -13.19 -1.59 3.48
N CYS A 183 -13.02 -2.20 4.65
CA CYS A 183 -12.81 -1.48 5.90
C CYS A 183 -11.53 -0.65 5.87
N GLU A 184 -10.42 -1.22 5.38
CA GLU A 184 -9.15 -0.53 5.28
C GLU A 184 -9.19 0.66 4.34
N GLN A 185 -9.72 0.44 3.13
CA GLN A 185 -9.76 1.51 2.13
C GLN A 185 -10.71 2.62 2.52
N SER A 186 -11.86 2.28 3.13
CA SER A 186 -12.82 3.28 3.62
C SER A 186 -12.22 4.11 4.77
N THR A 187 -11.57 3.48 5.75
CA THR A 187 -10.94 4.18 6.86
C THR A 187 -9.71 4.98 6.41
N ALA A 188 -8.91 4.47 5.48
CA ALA A 188 -7.80 5.21 4.87
C ALA A 188 -8.28 6.46 4.12
N ALA A 189 -9.39 6.36 3.37
CA ALA A 189 -9.99 7.51 2.71
C ALA A 189 -10.37 8.60 3.71
N VAL A 190 -10.98 8.23 4.85
CA VAL A 190 -11.34 9.18 5.91
C VAL A 190 -10.12 9.92 6.44
N PHE A 191 -8.97 9.25 6.62
CA PHE A 191 -7.73 9.91 7.05
C PHE A 191 -7.18 10.93 6.04
N LEU A 192 -7.42 10.74 4.75
CA LEU A 192 -6.91 11.64 3.71
C LEU A 192 -7.88 12.79 3.35
N ILE A 193 -9.15 12.75 3.78
CA ILE A 193 -10.10 13.84 3.57
C ILE A 193 -9.58 15.19 4.09
N PRO A 194 -9.02 15.31 5.31
CA PRO A 194 -8.47 16.58 5.78
C PRO A 194 -7.35 17.13 4.88
N CYS A 195 -6.50 16.24 4.33
CA CYS A 195 -5.42 16.64 3.41
C CYS A 195 -5.99 17.22 2.12
N TYR A 196 -7.11 16.69 1.61
CA TYR A 196 -7.80 17.26 0.45
C TYR A 196 -8.31 18.68 0.75
N PHE A 197 -8.95 18.90 1.88
CA PHE A 197 -9.44 20.23 2.26
C PHE A 197 -8.28 21.22 2.44
N MET A 198 -7.19 20.83 3.09
CA MET A 198 -5.98 21.68 3.17
C MET A 198 -5.46 22.05 1.78
N TYR A 199 -5.35 21.07 0.88
CA TYR A 199 -4.89 21.32 -0.48
C TYR A 199 -5.83 22.26 -1.24
N SER A 200 -7.14 22.06 -1.12
CA SER A 200 -8.14 22.91 -1.77
C SER A 200 -8.11 24.37 -1.29
N LEU A 201 -7.77 24.60 -0.03
CA LEU A 201 -7.63 25.93 0.56
C LEU A 201 -6.33 26.62 0.14
N LEU A 202 -5.23 25.84 0.01
CA LEU A 202 -3.90 26.39 -0.31
C LEU A 202 -3.68 26.60 -1.82
N CYS A 203 -4.34 25.80 -2.67
CA CYS A 203 -4.17 25.82 -4.12
C CYS A 203 -5.51 25.89 -4.88
N PRO A 204 -6.35 26.91 -4.65
CA PRO A 204 -7.68 26.99 -5.25
C PRO A 204 -7.66 27.03 -6.79
N PHE A 205 -6.61 27.61 -7.39
CA PHE A 205 -6.44 27.71 -8.84
C PHE A 205 -6.15 26.37 -9.52
N GLN A 206 -5.40 25.45 -8.88
CA GLN A 206 -5.08 24.15 -9.48
C GLN A 206 -6.30 23.22 -9.51
N ILE A 207 -7.19 23.32 -8.54
CA ILE A 207 -8.45 22.54 -8.54
C ILE A 207 -9.39 22.99 -9.64
N PHE A 208 -9.44 24.29 -9.92
CA PHE A 208 -10.25 24.83 -11.01
C PHE A 208 -9.83 24.27 -12.38
N PHE A 209 -8.52 24.13 -12.63
CA PHE A 209 -8.01 23.50 -13.85
C PHE A 209 -8.32 22.00 -13.94
N LEU A 210 -8.35 21.27 -12.81
CA LEU A 210 -8.67 19.84 -12.77
C LEU A 210 -10.16 19.52 -13.00
N GLN A 211 -11.05 20.50 -12.85
CA GLN A 211 -12.48 20.38 -13.14
C GLN A 211 -12.80 20.52 -14.64
N TYR A 212 -11.87 20.99 -15.47
CA TYR A 212 -12.10 21.28 -16.89
C TYR A 212 -11.21 20.50 -17.85
N PHE A 213 -10.44 19.54 -17.40
CA PHE A 213 -9.68 18.55 -18.17
C PHE A 213 -9.84 17.14 -17.58
#